data_1ce6559c7ddcb56677df81e5d1f5d1bc
#
_entry.id   1ce6559c7ddcb56677df81e5d1f5d1bc
#
_cell.length_a   1.000
_cell.length_b   1.000
_cell.length_c   1.000
_cell.angle_alpha   90.00
_cell.angle_beta   90.00
_cell.angle_gamma   90.00
#
_symmetry.space_group_name_H-M   'P 1'
#
loop_
_entity.id
_entity.type
_entity.pdbx_description
1 polymer ?
#
loop_
_entity_poly.entity_id
_entity_poly.type
_entity_poly.pdbx_seq_one_letter_code
_entity_poly.pdbx_strand_id
1 'polypeptide(L)'
;MTPREAYNLARKEGPSDETRKTACEDSWHAYLYALNIDKCARDDTRKGACVRPRFAYEYADSVDKCSRDDTREAACKRPIYAYRYAKFVDKCFR
;
A
#
# COMPACT_ATOMS: atom_id res chain seq x y z
N MET A 1 -18.51 8.65 4.89
CA MET A 1 -17.26 9.17 4.28
C MET A 1 -16.67 8.11 3.38
N THR A 2 -16.31 8.51 2.16
CA THR A 2 -15.65 7.60 1.22
C THR A 2 -14.15 7.53 1.51
N PRO A 3 -13.44 6.49 1.01
CA PRO A 3 -11.98 6.43 1.15
C PRO A 3 -11.28 7.69 0.63
N ARG A 4 -11.75 8.23 -0.49
CA ARG A 4 -11.20 9.46 -1.06
C ARG A 4 -11.41 10.66 -0.14
N GLU A 5 -12.62 10.80 0.41
CA GLU A 5 -12.91 11.88 1.34
C GLU A 5 -12.08 11.76 2.62
N ALA A 6 -11.90 10.55 3.13
CA ALA A 6 -11.08 10.31 4.31
C ALA A 6 -9.63 10.70 4.05
N TYR A 7 -9.11 10.32 2.89
CA TYR A 7 -7.75 10.68 2.50
C TYR A 7 -7.59 12.20 2.40
N ASN A 8 -8.54 12.88 1.74
CA ASN A 8 -8.48 14.34 1.60
C ASN A 8 -8.59 15.07 2.94
N LEU A 9 -9.42 14.57 3.86
CA LEU A 9 -9.54 15.14 5.20
C LEU A 9 -8.22 14.98 5.96
N ALA A 10 -7.59 13.82 5.86
CA ALA A 10 -6.31 13.57 6.52
C ALA A 10 -5.19 14.46 5.97
N ARG A 11 -5.26 14.82 4.69
CA ARG A 11 -4.29 15.74 4.11
C ARG A 11 -4.37 17.12 4.73
N LYS A 12 -5.56 17.53 5.17
CA LYS A 12 -5.77 18.83 5.80
C LYS A 12 -5.49 18.80 7.29
N GLU A 13 -5.93 17.77 7.96
CA GLU A 13 -5.94 17.71 9.44
C GLU A 13 -4.88 16.81 10.04
N GLY A 14 -4.18 16.04 9.22
CA GLY A 14 -3.20 15.07 9.68
C GLY A 14 -3.81 13.69 9.87
N PRO A 15 -2.98 12.68 10.16
CA PRO A 15 -3.45 11.30 10.27
C PRO A 15 -4.33 11.08 11.50
N SER A 16 -5.32 10.21 11.34
CA SER A 16 -6.15 9.75 12.45
C SER A 16 -6.56 8.29 12.20
N ASP A 17 -6.88 7.58 13.25
CA ASP A 17 -7.31 6.18 13.12
C ASP A 17 -8.60 6.08 12.31
N GLU A 18 -9.52 7.03 12.50
CA GLU A 18 -10.80 7.05 11.80
C GLU A 18 -10.62 7.22 10.29
N THR A 19 -9.87 8.23 9.87
CA THR A 19 -9.65 8.47 8.43
C THR A 19 -8.83 7.36 7.81
N ARG A 20 -7.86 6.83 8.53
CA ARG A 20 -7.04 5.71 8.05
C ARG A 20 -7.88 4.46 7.83
N LYS A 21 -8.74 4.13 8.77
CA LYS A 21 -9.62 2.97 8.67
C LYS A 21 -10.51 3.07 7.43
N THR A 22 -11.09 4.24 7.19
CA THR A 22 -11.94 4.46 6.03
C THR A 22 -11.13 4.39 4.73
N ALA A 23 -9.96 5.01 4.69
CA ALA A 23 -9.10 4.97 3.51
C ALA A 23 -8.69 3.53 3.16
N CYS A 24 -8.49 2.69 4.16
CA CYS A 24 -8.08 1.29 3.95
C CYS A 24 -9.17 0.42 3.32
N GLU A 25 -10.37 0.91 3.13
CA GLU A 25 -11.43 0.20 2.42
C GLU A 25 -11.16 0.15 0.92
N ASP A 26 -10.22 0.95 0.42
CA ASP A 26 -9.80 0.98 -0.98
C ASP A 26 -8.28 0.87 -1.06
N SER A 27 -7.79 -0.06 -1.88
CA SER A 27 -6.35 -0.35 -1.97
C SER A 27 -5.52 0.85 -2.37
N TRP A 28 -5.99 1.64 -3.33
CA TRP A 28 -5.27 2.82 -3.77
C TRP A 28 -5.15 3.86 -2.66
N HIS A 29 -6.25 4.14 -1.97
CA HIS A 29 -6.24 5.13 -0.89
C HIS A 29 -5.49 4.63 0.35
N ALA A 30 -5.48 3.32 0.61
CA ALA A 30 -4.65 2.74 1.66
C ALA A 30 -3.17 3.00 1.38
N TYR A 31 -2.76 2.74 0.15
CA TYR A 31 -1.39 3.01 -0.30
C TYR A 31 -1.05 4.50 -0.20
N LEU A 32 -1.92 5.37 -0.74
CA LEU A 32 -1.70 6.82 -0.70
C LEU A 32 -1.64 7.36 0.72
N TYR A 33 -2.48 6.82 1.61
CA TYR A 33 -2.48 7.25 3.02
C TYR A 33 -1.14 6.94 3.69
N ALA A 34 -0.63 5.74 3.47
CA ALA A 34 0.68 5.37 4.02
C ALA A 34 1.80 6.22 3.43
N LEU A 35 1.75 6.48 2.13
CA LEU A 35 2.80 7.20 1.42
C LEU A 35 2.83 8.69 1.78
N ASN A 36 1.69 9.34 1.79
CA ASN A 36 1.59 10.80 1.86
C ASN A 36 1.14 11.34 3.22
N ILE A 37 0.41 10.57 4.00
CA ILE A 37 -0.13 11.02 5.29
C ILE A 37 0.70 10.49 6.45
N ASP A 38 0.73 9.16 6.63
CA ASP A 38 1.51 8.53 7.70
C ASP A 38 3.01 8.63 7.44
N LYS A 39 3.40 8.59 6.18
CA LYS A 39 4.80 8.59 5.73
C LYS A 39 5.61 7.47 6.38
N CYS A 40 4.96 6.38 6.66
CA CYS A 40 5.58 5.18 7.22
C CYS A 40 4.71 3.96 6.95
N ALA A 41 5.31 2.78 7.06
CA ALA A 41 4.60 1.52 6.86
C ALA A 41 3.80 1.18 8.11
N ARG A 42 2.57 0.67 7.90
CA ARG A 42 1.71 0.18 8.96
C ARG A 42 1.02 -1.08 8.49
N ASP A 43 0.71 -1.98 9.41
CA ASP A 43 0.04 -3.23 9.06
C ASP A 43 -1.36 -3.00 8.46
N ASP A 44 -2.10 -2.02 8.98
CA ASP A 44 -3.45 -1.73 8.50
C ASP A 44 -3.45 -1.20 7.06
N THR A 45 -2.60 -0.24 6.73
CA THR A 45 -2.52 0.30 5.38
C THR A 45 -1.93 -0.71 4.40
N ARG A 46 -0.97 -1.53 4.83
CA ARG A 46 -0.39 -2.60 4.00
C ARG A 46 -1.46 -3.64 3.67
N LYS A 47 -2.23 -4.05 4.66
CA LYS A 47 -3.31 -5.01 4.45
C LYS A 47 -4.34 -4.49 3.45
N GLY A 48 -4.70 -3.22 3.55
CA GLY A 48 -5.61 -2.58 2.60
C GLY A 48 -5.03 -2.55 1.19
N ALA A 49 -3.76 -2.19 1.06
CA ALA A 49 -3.09 -2.14 -0.25
C ALA A 49 -2.99 -3.53 -0.88
N CYS A 50 -2.79 -4.57 -0.08
CA CYS A 50 -2.60 -5.93 -0.56
C CYS A 50 -3.86 -6.56 -1.17
N VAL A 51 -5.00 -5.91 -1.11
CA VAL A 51 -6.22 -6.39 -1.78
C VAL A 51 -6.03 -6.42 -3.29
N ARG A 52 -5.21 -5.52 -3.84
CA ARG A 52 -4.92 -5.49 -5.28
C ARG A 52 -3.43 -5.70 -5.54
N PRO A 53 -3.06 -6.57 -6.47
CA PRO A 53 -1.64 -6.87 -6.77
C PRO A 53 -0.81 -5.62 -7.08
N ARG A 54 -1.36 -4.68 -7.85
CA ARG A 54 -0.67 -3.45 -8.20
C ARG A 54 -0.24 -2.66 -6.96
N PHE A 55 -1.16 -2.47 -6.03
CA PHE A 55 -0.87 -1.64 -4.86
C PHE A 55 -0.07 -2.39 -3.79
N ALA A 56 -0.14 -3.72 -3.78
CA ALA A 56 0.76 -4.52 -2.97
C ALA A 56 2.21 -4.29 -3.41
N TYR A 57 2.44 -4.35 -4.72
CA TYR A 57 3.76 -4.07 -5.28
C TYR A 57 4.20 -2.63 -4.98
N GLU A 58 3.33 -1.65 -5.24
CA GLU A 58 3.68 -0.25 -5.00
C GLU A 58 3.94 0.06 -3.54
N TYR A 59 3.18 -0.57 -2.63
CA TYR A 59 3.40 -0.42 -1.20
C TYR A 59 4.78 -0.95 -0.78
N ALA A 60 5.15 -2.12 -1.30
CA ALA A 60 6.46 -2.69 -0.99
C ALA A 60 7.60 -1.82 -1.53
N ASP A 61 7.42 -1.28 -2.73
CA ASP A 61 8.45 -0.48 -3.40
C ASP A 61 8.63 0.91 -2.78
N SER A 62 7.52 1.59 -2.46
CA SER A 62 7.55 3.00 -2.07
C SER A 62 7.36 3.25 -0.58
N VAL A 63 6.67 2.38 0.14
CA VAL A 63 6.37 2.57 1.56
C VAL A 63 7.26 1.69 2.43
N ASP A 64 7.19 0.36 2.27
CA ASP A 64 8.03 -0.56 3.03
C ASP A 64 9.51 -0.45 2.63
N LYS A 65 9.75 -0.23 1.34
CA LYS A 65 11.10 -0.22 0.74
C LYS A 65 11.87 -1.49 1.01
N CYS A 66 11.16 -2.58 1.16
CA CYS A 66 11.74 -3.89 1.38
C CYS A 66 10.73 -4.97 1.02
N SER A 67 11.23 -6.19 0.86
CA SER A 67 10.42 -7.34 0.54
C SER A 67 9.72 -7.88 1.80
N ARG A 68 8.44 -8.24 1.66
CA ARG A 68 7.67 -8.89 2.71
C ARG A 68 6.83 -9.99 2.09
N ASP A 69 6.55 -11.03 2.86
CA ASP A 69 5.78 -12.17 2.36
C ASP A 69 4.36 -11.79 1.94
N ASP A 70 3.70 -10.91 2.70
CA ASP A 70 2.33 -10.49 2.42
C ASP A 70 2.23 -9.70 1.12
N THR A 71 3.11 -8.72 0.91
CA THR A 71 3.10 -7.93 -0.32
C THR A 71 3.55 -8.76 -1.53
N ARG A 72 4.52 -9.67 -1.35
CA ARG A 72 4.97 -10.55 -2.43
C ARG A 72 3.86 -11.49 -2.86
N GLU A 73 3.19 -12.13 -1.92
CA GLU A 73 2.10 -13.04 -2.22
C GLU A 73 0.98 -12.33 -2.98
N ALA A 74 0.60 -11.15 -2.53
CA ALA A 74 -0.45 -10.37 -3.19
C ALA A 74 -0.03 -9.92 -4.59
N ALA A 75 1.19 -9.42 -4.76
CA ALA A 75 1.69 -8.97 -6.07
C ALA A 75 1.80 -10.12 -7.05
N CYS A 76 2.18 -11.31 -6.58
CA CYS A 76 2.37 -12.49 -7.43
C CYS A 76 1.08 -13.04 -8.02
N LYS A 77 -0.08 -12.53 -7.63
CA LYS A 77 -1.36 -12.93 -8.24
C LYS A 77 -1.51 -12.44 -9.67
N ARG A 78 -0.69 -11.49 -10.10
CA ARG A 78 -0.66 -11.00 -11.49
C ARG A 78 0.78 -11.09 -12.00
N PRO A 79 1.01 -11.74 -13.16
CA PRO A 79 2.38 -11.93 -13.68
C PRO A 79 3.19 -10.65 -13.81
N ILE A 80 2.56 -9.56 -14.27
CA ILE A 80 3.29 -8.30 -14.45
C ILE A 80 3.80 -7.75 -13.11
N TYR A 81 3.03 -7.88 -12.05
CA TYR A 81 3.46 -7.37 -10.74
C TYR A 81 4.38 -8.34 -10.02
N ALA A 82 4.26 -9.64 -10.30
CA ALA A 82 5.23 -10.62 -9.84
C ALA A 82 6.61 -10.29 -10.41
N TYR A 83 6.67 -9.98 -11.71
CA TYR A 83 7.91 -9.59 -12.36
C TYR A 83 8.49 -8.31 -11.77
N ARG A 84 7.65 -7.28 -11.63
CA ARG A 84 8.10 -6.00 -11.07
C ARG A 84 8.57 -6.14 -9.63
N TYR A 85 7.88 -6.97 -8.86
CA TYR A 85 8.26 -7.21 -7.46
C TYR A 85 9.64 -7.83 -7.38
N ALA A 86 9.88 -8.86 -8.19
CA ALA A 86 11.20 -9.51 -8.23
C ALA A 86 12.29 -8.54 -8.65
N LYS A 87 12.00 -7.70 -9.65
CA LYS A 87 12.98 -6.78 -10.21
C LYS A 87 13.29 -5.59 -9.31
N PHE A 88 12.24 -4.94 -8.77
CA PHE A 88 12.39 -3.66 -8.08
C PHE A 88 12.36 -3.76 -6.55
N VAL A 89 11.67 -4.75 -6.01
CA VAL A 89 11.56 -4.91 -4.55
C VAL A 89 12.56 -5.93 -4.05
N ASP A 90 12.49 -7.16 -4.53
CA ASP A 90 13.44 -8.21 -4.13
C ASP A 90 14.84 -7.94 -4.68
N LYS A 91 14.92 -7.30 -5.84
CA LYS A 91 16.19 -7.03 -6.54
C LYS A 91 17.00 -8.30 -6.74
N CYS A 92 16.30 -9.38 -6.96
CA CYS A 92 16.90 -10.70 -7.05
C CYS A 92 16.28 -11.44 -8.23
N PHE A 93 17.08 -11.70 -9.25
CA PHE A 93 16.70 -12.53 -10.38
C PHE A 93 17.24 -13.94 -10.12
N ARG A 94 16.33 -14.88 -10.03
CA ARG A 94 16.69 -16.29 -9.89
C ARG A 94 16.19 -17.07 -11.07
#